data_794010e586dacb41b6be300d5e503560
#
_entry.id   794010e586dacb41b6be300d5e503560
#
_cell.length_a   1.000
_cell.length_b   1.000
_cell.length_c   1.000
_cell.angle_alpha   90.00
_cell.angle_beta   90.00
_cell.angle_gamma   90.00
#
_symmetry.space_group_name_H-M   'P 1'
#
loop_
_entity.id
_entity.type
_entity.pdbx_description
1 polymer ?
#
loop_
_entity_poly.entity_id
_entity_poly.type
_entity_poly.pdbx_seq_one_letter_code
_entity_poly.pdbx_strand_id
1 'polypeptide(L)'
;MVRRRDFMGKVEVKKQKKKDALFNTAFELFTTKGTNQTTISDIVNKAGVAKGTFYLYFKDKYDIRNKLVSHKTSELFYQAYRAVIDQEITGFRNQLHFMIDFILDALESDSPLLMFISRNLSWGVFQAALDDKVPDEDLVFYDAYLGLLEKDEHTYEHPDMMLFSVIELASSTCYSCILYQQPVSLSEYRP
;
A
#
# COMPACT_ATOMS: atom_id res chain seq x y z
N MET A 1 8.88 -16.24 35.97
CA MET A 1 8.32 -16.43 34.58
C MET A 1 8.08 -15.12 33.82
N VAL A 2 7.96 -13.98 34.50
CA VAL A 2 7.69 -12.64 33.89
C VAL A 2 8.85 -12.10 33.05
N ARG A 3 10.11 -12.30 33.41
CA ARG A 3 11.30 -11.75 32.68
C ARG A 3 11.50 -12.27 31.24
N ARG A 4 10.98 -13.45 30.89
CA ARG A 4 11.15 -14.01 29.52
C ARG A 4 10.18 -13.38 28.49
N ARG A 5 8.96 -13.01 28.91
CA ARG A 5 7.96 -12.33 28.03
C ARG A 5 8.41 -10.91 27.71
N ASP A 6 8.90 -10.16 28.69
CA ASP A 6 9.38 -8.79 28.48
C ASP A 6 10.63 -8.72 27.57
N PHE A 7 11.50 -9.72 27.65
CA PHE A 7 12.69 -9.80 26.81
C PHE A 7 12.36 -10.16 25.35
N MET A 8 11.41 -11.08 25.13
CA MET A 8 10.91 -11.43 23.78
C MET A 8 10.23 -10.22 23.12
N GLY A 9 9.41 -9.47 23.85
CA GLY A 9 8.79 -8.25 23.34
C GLY A 9 9.82 -7.17 22.93
N LYS A 10 10.87 -6.97 23.73
CA LYS A 10 11.94 -6.01 23.41
C LYS A 10 12.77 -6.40 22.18
N VAL A 11 12.99 -7.70 21.94
CA VAL A 11 13.69 -8.20 20.76
C VAL A 11 12.84 -8.00 19.52
N GLU A 12 11.54 -8.29 19.60
CA GLU A 12 10.60 -8.14 18.49
C GLU A 12 10.43 -6.66 18.10
N VAL A 13 10.28 -5.77 19.08
CA VAL A 13 10.26 -4.31 18.85
C VAL A 13 11.54 -3.82 18.16
N LYS A 14 12.71 -4.33 18.56
CA LYS A 14 13.98 -3.97 17.90
C LYS A 14 14.05 -4.49 16.46
N LYS A 15 13.53 -5.69 16.17
CA LYS A 15 13.45 -6.24 14.81
C LYS A 15 12.52 -5.39 13.94
N GLN A 16 11.32 -5.07 14.45
CA GLN A 16 10.38 -4.23 13.74
C GLN A 16 10.98 -2.86 13.41
N LYS A 17 11.57 -2.16 14.37
CA LYS A 17 12.25 -0.88 14.14
C LYS A 17 13.30 -0.93 13.03
N LYS A 18 14.07 -2.03 12.94
CA LYS A 18 15.07 -2.21 11.86
C LYS A 18 14.40 -2.45 10.51
N LYS A 19 13.31 -3.21 10.46
CA LYS A 19 12.53 -3.44 9.25
C LYS A 19 11.92 -2.13 8.76
N ASP A 20 11.33 -1.35 9.66
CA ASP A 20 10.72 -0.05 9.34
C ASP A 20 11.76 0.95 8.84
N ALA A 21 12.95 1.00 9.47
CA ALA A 21 14.06 1.84 9.01
C ALA A 21 14.50 1.47 7.59
N LEU A 22 14.57 0.17 7.27
CA LEU A 22 14.87 -0.30 5.91
C LEU A 22 13.76 0.08 4.92
N PHE A 23 12.49 -0.08 5.29
CA PHE A 23 11.34 0.30 4.45
C PHE A 23 11.33 1.80 4.16
N ASN A 24 11.40 2.64 5.18
CA ASN A 24 11.37 4.10 5.03
C ASN A 24 12.54 4.59 4.18
N THR A 25 13.75 4.06 4.43
CA THR A 25 14.93 4.41 3.65
C THR A 25 14.83 3.94 2.20
N ALA A 26 14.34 2.72 1.97
CA ALA A 26 14.14 2.20 0.62
C ALA A 26 13.10 3.02 -0.15
N PHE A 27 11.98 3.39 0.48
CA PHE A 27 10.97 4.24 -0.12
C PHE A 27 11.57 5.59 -0.56
N GLU A 28 12.26 6.27 0.34
CA GLU A 28 12.91 7.54 0.04
C GLU A 28 13.89 7.43 -1.13
N LEU A 29 14.76 6.42 -1.12
CA LEU A 29 15.73 6.22 -2.19
C LEU A 29 15.10 5.82 -3.52
N PHE A 30 14.05 4.99 -3.49
CA PHE A 30 13.36 4.57 -4.71
C PHE A 30 12.55 5.70 -5.33
N THR A 31 11.99 6.61 -4.53
CA THR A 31 11.22 7.76 -5.03
C THR A 31 12.11 8.91 -5.49
N THR A 32 13.31 9.09 -4.90
CA THR A 32 14.24 10.18 -5.25
C THR A 32 15.27 9.79 -6.31
N LYS A 33 15.90 8.63 -6.17
CA LYS A 33 17.00 8.15 -7.03
C LYS A 33 16.54 7.12 -8.07
N GLY A 34 15.39 6.49 -7.82
CA GLY A 34 14.87 5.38 -8.62
C GLY A 34 15.41 4.02 -8.21
N THR A 35 14.59 2.98 -8.41
CA THR A 35 14.92 1.60 -8.01
C THR A 35 16.19 1.09 -8.70
N ASN A 36 16.39 1.41 -9.98
CA ASN A 36 17.53 0.90 -10.74
C ASN A 36 18.86 1.45 -10.22
N GLN A 37 18.90 2.73 -9.85
CA GLN A 37 20.11 3.41 -9.36
C GLN A 37 20.35 3.21 -7.87
N THR A 38 19.40 2.66 -7.12
CA THR A 38 19.54 2.37 -5.70
C THR A 38 20.18 1.01 -5.49
N THR A 39 21.22 0.95 -4.65
CA THR A 39 21.88 -0.30 -4.25
C THR A 39 21.44 -0.71 -2.84
N ILE A 40 21.61 -2.00 -2.50
CA ILE A 40 21.40 -2.47 -1.11
C ILE A 40 22.34 -1.75 -0.14
N SER A 41 23.56 -1.43 -0.58
CA SER A 41 24.53 -0.68 0.24
C SER A 41 24.03 0.73 0.54
N ASP A 42 23.41 1.42 -0.43
CA ASP A 42 22.78 2.73 -0.19
C ASP A 42 21.72 2.64 0.90
N ILE A 43 20.84 1.62 0.79
CA ILE A 43 19.74 1.42 1.74
C ILE A 43 20.25 1.15 3.15
N VAL A 44 21.16 0.19 3.32
CA VAL A 44 21.65 -0.20 4.66
C VAL A 44 22.50 0.88 5.32
N ASN A 45 23.35 1.57 4.54
CA ASN A 45 24.15 2.67 5.05
C ASN A 45 23.28 3.82 5.56
N LYS A 46 22.26 4.22 4.78
CA LYS A 46 21.35 5.29 5.15
C LYS A 46 20.42 4.89 6.30
N ALA A 47 19.96 3.62 6.33
CA ALA A 47 19.13 3.07 7.43
C ALA A 47 19.92 2.82 8.72
N GLY A 48 21.26 2.92 8.70
CA GLY A 48 22.10 2.68 9.87
C GLY A 48 22.12 1.23 10.34
N VAL A 49 21.99 0.26 9.41
CA VAL A 49 21.97 -1.17 9.73
C VAL A 49 23.06 -1.93 8.98
N ALA A 50 23.49 -3.06 9.53
CA ALA A 50 24.46 -3.92 8.85
C ALA A 50 23.83 -4.60 7.63
N LYS A 51 24.61 -4.83 6.56
CA LYS A 51 24.16 -5.49 5.33
C LYS A 51 23.55 -6.88 5.59
N GLY A 52 24.08 -7.63 6.56
CA GLY A 52 23.49 -8.89 6.99
C GLY A 52 22.08 -8.75 7.57
N THR A 53 21.77 -7.61 8.20
CA THR A 53 20.42 -7.33 8.71
C THR A 53 19.40 -7.19 7.57
N PHE A 54 19.79 -6.63 6.42
CA PHE A 54 18.93 -6.55 5.24
C PHE A 54 18.49 -7.95 4.78
N TYR A 55 19.44 -8.88 4.66
CA TYR A 55 19.17 -10.24 4.18
C TYR A 55 18.38 -11.12 5.15
N LEU A 56 18.20 -10.69 6.40
CA LEU A 56 17.26 -11.34 7.32
C LEU A 56 15.78 -11.08 6.95
N TYR A 57 15.50 -9.99 6.24
CA TYR A 57 14.14 -9.56 5.91
C TYR A 57 13.81 -9.63 4.42
N PHE A 58 14.82 -9.41 3.57
CA PHE A 58 14.63 -9.25 2.12
C PHE A 58 15.68 -10.03 1.33
N LYS A 59 15.24 -10.67 0.25
CA LYS A 59 16.12 -11.44 -0.65
C LYS A 59 17.05 -10.51 -1.45
N ASP A 60 16.49 -9.44 -1.99
CA ASP A 60 17.18 -8.45 -2.80
C ASP A 60 16.41 -7.10 -2.80
N LYS A 61 16.88 -6.14 -3.61
CA LYS A 61 16.25 -4.82 -3.71
C LYS A 61 14.87 -4.83 -4.38
N TYR A 62 14.56 -5.83 -5.16
CA TYR A 62 13.25 -5.98 -5.79
C TYR A 62 12.24 -6.60 -4.82
N ASP A 63 12.70 -7.49 -3.94
CA ASP A 63 11.87 -8.06 -2.88
C ASP A 63 11.41 -6.96 -1.89
N ILE A 64 12.32 -6.10 -1.41
CA ILE A 64 11.93 -4.98 -0.54
C ILE A 64 11.02 -3.99 -1.28
N ARG A 65 11.27 -3.71 -2.59
CA ARG A 65 10.41 -2.86 -3.40
C ARG A 65 8.99 -3.42 -3.47
N ASN A 66 8.83 -4.69 -3.83
CA ASN A 66 7.52 -5.31 -3.99
C ASN A 66 6.75 -5.35 -2.67
N LYS A 67 7.41 -5.73 -1.57
CA LYS A 67 6.82 -5.68 -0.23
C LYS A 67 6.44 -4.26 0.20
N LEU A 68 7.23 -3.27 -0.21
CA LEU A 68 6.94 -1.87 0.09
C LEU A 68 5.74 -1.35 -0.71
N VAL A 69 5.62 -1.71 -1.99
CA VAL A 69 4.43 -1.40 -2.81
C VAL A 69 3.19 -2.06 -2.21
N SER A 70 3.26 -3.37 -1.90
CA SER A 70 2.20 -4.11 -1.23
C SER A 70 1.76 -3.41 0.06
N HIS A 71 2.69 -3.12 0.95
CA HIS A 71 2.41 -2.47 2.23
C HIS A 71 1.78 -1.07 2.07
N LYS A 72 2.31 -0.23 1.18
CA LYS A 72 1.75 1.10 0.93
C LYS A 72 0.37 1.06 0.30
N THR A 73 0.13 0.10 -0.58
CA THR A 73 -1.20 -0.13 -1.17
C THR A 73 -2.20 -0.60 -0.11
N SER A 74 -1.80 -1.54 0.75
CA SER A 74 -2.63 -2.01 1.86
C SER A 74 -2.97 -0.89 2.86
N GLU A 75 -1.99 -0.04 3.21
CA GLU A 75 -2.21 1.14 4.07
C GLU A 75 -3.26 2.10 3.47
N LEU A 76 -3.18 2.40 2.17
CA LEU A 76 -4.13 3.27 1.48
C LEU A 76 -5.56 2.69 1.51
N PHE A 77 -5.71 1.42 1.20
CA PHE A 77 -7.01 0.75 1.22
C PHE A 77 -7.61 0.73 2.62
N TYR A 78 -6.79 0.43 3.61
CA TYR A 78 -7.24 0.42 4.99
C TYR A 78 -7.70 1.81 5.46
N GLN A 79 -6.95 2.86 5.16
CA GLN A 79 -7.34 4.23 5.49
C GLN A 79 -8.65 4.63 4.81
N ALA A 80 -8.82 4.29 3.53
CA ALA A 80 -10.06 4.53 2.80
C ALA A 80 -11.24 3.77 3.41
N TYR A 81 -11.06 2.50 3.77
CA TYR A 81 -12.07 1.69 4.43
C TYR A 81 -12.46 2.26 5.80
N ARG A 82 -11.47 2.65 6.61
CA ARG A 82 -11.73 3.29 7.92
C ARG A 82 -12.54 4.58 7.75
N ALA A 83 -12.20 5.40 6.76
CA ALA A 83 -12.94 6.62 6.47
C ALA A 83 -14.41 6.35 6.06
N VAL A 84 -14.68 5.27 5.33
CA VAL A 84 -16.06 4.79 5.03
C VAL A 84 -16.83 4.50 6.31
N ILE A 85 -16.20 3.79 7.27
CA ILE A 85 -16.83 3.45 8.56
C ILE A 85 -17.06 4.71 9.40
N ASP A 86 -16.03 5.56 9.53
CA ASP A 86 -16.08 6.77 10.36
C ASP A 86 -17.12 7.79 9.84
N GLN A 87 -17.42 7.78 8.53
CA GLN A 87 -18.42 8.62 7.90
C GLN A 87 -19.78 7.94 7.72
N GLU A 88 -19.94 6.73 8.23
CA GLU A 88 -21.18 5.95 8.15
C GLU A 88 -21.74 5.81 6.73
N ILE A 89 -20.85 5.73 5.71
CA ILE A 89 -21.24 5.58 4.31
C ILE A 89 -21.92 4.21 4.11
N THR A 90 -23.11 4.19 3.55
CA THR A 90 -23.89 2.96 3.32
C THR A 90 -24.11 2.68 1.83
N GLY A 91 -24.29 1.39 1.52
CA GLY A 91 -24.47 0.90 0.15
C GLY A 91 -23.15 0.72 -0.58
N PHE A 92 -22.93 -0.46 -1.17
CA PHE A 92 -21.68 -0.86 -1.80
C PHE A 92 -21.15 0.16 -2.81
N ARG A 93 -22.02 0.65 -3.71
CA ARG A 93 -21.63 1.65 -4.72
C ARG A 93 -21.10 2.94 -4.08
N ASN A 94 -21.79 3.48 -3.09
CA ASN A 94 -21.37 4.71 -2.43
C ASN A 94 -20.07 4.53 -1.66
N GLN A 95 -19.90 3.36 -1.00
CA GLN A 95 -18.67 3.01 -0.30
C GLN A 95 -17.50 2.90 -1.26
N LEU A 96 -17.69 2.24 -2.41
CA LEU A 96 -16.64 2.12 -3.43
C LEU A 96 -16.25 3.49 -4.03
N HIS A 97 -17.24 4.33 -4.39
CA HIS A 97 -16.97 5.69 -4.87
C HIS A 97 -16.19 6.50 -3.85
N PHE A 98 -16.64 6.51 -2.59
CA PHE A 98 -15.96 7.22 -1.52
C PHE A 98 -14.52 6.75 -1.32
N MET A 99 -14.27 5.43 -1.35
CA MET A 99 -12.93 4.87 -1.24
C MET A 99 -12.03 5.28 -2.41
N ILE A 100 -12.56 5.26 -3.64
CA ILE A 100 -11.82 5.73 -4.82
C ILE A 100 -11.44 7.20 -4.67
N ASP A 101 -12.38 8.07 -4.33
CA ASP A 101 -12.12 9.49 -4.13
C ASP A 101 -11.09 9.73 -3.03
N PHE A 102 -11.22 9.05 -1.89
CA PHE A 102 -10.25 9.13 -0.79
C PHE A 102 -8.83 8.75 -1.23
N ILE A 103 -8.69 7.65 -1.98
CA ILE A 103 -7.40 7.17 -2.48
C ILE A 103 -6.83 8.17 -3.49
N LEU A 104 -7.66 8.73 -4.38
CA LEU A 104 -7.24 9.72 -5.35
C LEU A 104 -6.75 11.01 -4.68
N ASP A 105 -7.44 11.49 -3.64
CA ASP A 105 -7.01 12.65 -2.85
C ASP A 105 -5.66 12.40 -2.16
N ALA A 106 -5.49 11.23 -1.58
CA ALA A 106 -4.24 10.84 -0.95
C ALA A 106 -3.08 10.78 -1.96
N LEU A 107 -3.31 10.21 -3.15
CA LEU A 107 -2.31 10.11 -4.22
C LEU A 107 -2.03 11.47 -4.90
N GLU A 108 -3.00 12.36 -5.00
CA GLU A 108 -2.82 13.74 -5.49
C GLU A 108 -1.91 14.54 -4.56
N SER A 109 -2.08 14.35 -3.24
CA SER A 109 -1.24 15.01 -2.23
C SER A 109 0.16 14.43 -2.09
N ASP A 110 0.40 13.18 -2.54
CA ASP A 110 1.70 12.48 -2.46
C ASP A 110 2.13 11.95 -3.84
N SER A 111 2.60 12.84 -4.71
CA SER A 111 3.10 12.48 -6.04
C SER A 111 4.22 11.43 -6.02
N PRO A 112 5.19 11.41 -5.07
CA PRO A 112 6.15 10.33 -4.93
C PRO A 112 5.50 8.96 -4.70
N LEU A 113 4.49 8.87 -3.85
CA LEU A 113 3.74 7.64 -3.59
C LEU A 113 2.97 7.19 -4.83
N LEU A 114 2.27 8.11 -5.51
CA LEU A 114 1.58 7.84 -6.77
C LEU A 114 2.52 7.22 -7.81
N MET A 115 3.66 7.87 -8.07
CA MET A 115 4.65 7.37 -9.03
C MET A 115 5.24 6.02 -8.62
N PHE A 116 5.43 5.81 -7.32
CA PHE A 116 5.99 4.57 -6.81
C PHE A 116 5.02 3.40 -6.96
N ILE A 117 3.76 3.59 -6.60
CA ILE A 117 2.72 2.55 -6.74
C ILE A 117 2.44 2.27 -8.21
N SER A 118 2.11 3.29 -9.02
CA SER A 118 1.69 3.12 -10.41
C SER A 118 2.74 2.44 -11.30
N ARG A 119 4.03 2.65 -11.01
CA ARG A 119 5.12 2.03 -11.78
C ARG A 119 5.48 0.61 -11.34
N ASN A 120 5.06 0.19 -10.17
CA ASN A 120 5.53 -1.05 -9.56
C ASN A 120 4.40 -1.99 -9.14
N LEU A 121 3.15 -1.55 -9.17
CA LEU A 121 2.00 -2.40 -8.93
C LEU A 121 1.87 -3.39 -10.10
N SER A 122 1.69 -4.65 -9.75
CA SER A 122 1.40 -5.75 -10.68
C SER A 122 0.42 -6.68 -10.01
N TRP A 123 -0.21 -7.57 -10.75
CA TRP A 123 -1.16 -8.54 -10.18
C TRP A 123 -0.62 -9.27 -8.95
N GLY A 124 0.61 -9.79 -9.02
CA GLY A 124 1.20 -10.50 -7.88
C GLY A 124 1.51 -9.61 -6.67
N VAL A 125 1.88 -8.33 -6.90
CA VAL A 125 2.08 -7.36 -5.81
C VAL A 125 0.74 -6.94 -5.21
N PHE A 126 -0.28 -6.77 -6.06
CA PHE A 126 -1.64 -6.46 -5.62
C PHE A 126 -2.23 -7.58 -4.77
N GLN A 127 -2.15 -8.84 -5.21
CA GLN A 127 -2.60 -9.98 -4.40
C GLN A 127 -1.89 -10.02 -3.03
N ALA A 128 -0.58 -9.79 -3.01
CA ALA A 128 0.14 -9.71 -1.74
C ALA A 128 -0.33 -8.55 -0.85
N ALA A 129 -0.79 -7.43 -1.44
CA ALA A 129 -1.35 -6.31 -0.69
C ALA A 129 -2.73 -6.61 -0.10
N LEU A 130 -3.53 -7.43 -0.75
CA LEU A 130 -4.83 -7.87 -0.21
C LEU A 130 -4.66 -8.72 1.05
N ASP A 131 -3.59 -9.53 1.11
CA ASP A 131 -3.29 -10.44 2.21
C ASP A 131 -2.43 -9.79 3.31
N ASP A 132 -1.87 -8.59 3.04
CA ASP A 132 -0.96 -7.92 3.98
C ASP A 132 -1.76 -7.36 5.17
N LYS A 133 -1.32 -7.74 6.38
CA LYS A 133 -1.91 -7.23 7.61
C LYS A 133 -1.36 -5.85 7.89
N VAL A 134 -2.27 -4.90 8.10
CA VAL A 134 -1.88 -3.59 8.60
C VAL A 134 -1.41 -3.76 10.07
N PRO A 135 -0.23 -3.24 10.43
CA PRO A 135 0.24 -3.29 11.81
C PRO A 135 -0.80 -2.72 12.79
N ASP A 136 -0.96 -3.41 13.92
CA ASP A 136 -1.89 -3.08 15.00
C ASP A 136 -3.40 -3.29 14.71
N GLU A 137 -3.76 -3.87 13.56
CA GLU A 137 -5.15 -4.20 13.23
C GLU A 137 -5.26 -5.67 12.81
N ASP A 138 -6.23 -6.38 13.35
CA ASP A 138 -6.52 -7.77 12.98
C ASP A 138 -7.29 -7.86 11.64
N LEU A 139 -7.60 -6.72 11.01
CA LEU A 139 -8.39 -6.63 9.80
C LEU A 139 -7.50 -6.78 8.56
N VAL A 140 -7.79 -7.76 7.74
CA VAL A 140 -7.30 -7.87 6.37
C VAL A 140 -8.26 -7.08 5.49
N PHE A 141 -7.75 -6.10 4.71
CA PHE A 141 -8.59 -5.27 3.85
C PHE A 141 -9.48 -6.11 2.92
N TYR A 142 -8.97 -7.23 2.41
CA TYR A 142 -9.71 -8.10 1.50
C TYR A 142 -10.94 -8.72 2.16
N ASP A 143 -10.85 -9.14 3.42
CA ASP A 143 -11.99 -9.67 4.17
C ASP A 143 -13.07 -8.59 4.36
N ALA A 144 -12.65 -7.35 4.63
CA ALA A 144 -13.57 -6.22 4.72
C ALA A 144 -14.26 -5.92 3.38
N TYR A 145 -13.51 -5.94 2.27
CA TYR A 145 -14.05 -5.78 0.92
C TYR A 145 -15.05 -6.87 0.56
N LEU A 146 -14.74 -8.14 0.85
CA LEU A 146 -15.69 -9.25 0.63
C LEU A 146 -16.95 -9.06 1.47
N GLY A 147 -16.84 -8.63 2.73
CA GLY A 147 -17.98 -8.33 3.58
C GLY A 147 -18.87 -7.16 3.09
N LEU A 148 -18.31 -6.24 2.27
CA LEU A 148 -19.10 -5.23 1.58
C LEU A 148 -19.89 -5.83 0.39
N LEU A 149 -19.24 -6.72 -0.38
CA LEU A 149 -19.86 -7.39 -1.51
C LEU A 149 -20.99 -8.33 -1.09
N GLU A 150 -20.86 -9.04 0.04
CA GLU A 150 -21.89 -9.92 0.58
C GLU A 150 -23.21 -9.18 0.92
N LYS A 151 -23.15 -7.87 1.12
CA LYS A 151 -24.32 -7.02 1.40
C LYS A 151 -24.96 -6.43 0.14
N ASP A 152 -24.35 -6.65 -1.03
CA ASP A 152 -24.90 -6.24 -2.32
C ASP A 152 -25.90 -7.28 -2.83
N GLU A 153 -26.87 -6.82 -3.61
CA GLU A 153 -27.87 -7.67 -4.26
C GLU A 153 -27.28 -8.51 -5.41
N HIS A 154 -26.07 -8.17 -5.88
CA HIS A 154 -25.40 -8.84 -6.99
C HIS A 154 -24.38 -9.86 -6.48
N THR A 155 -24.22 -10.95 -7.23
CA THR A 155 -23.18 -11.95 -7.01
C THR A 155 -22.00 -11.70 -7.95
N TYR A 156 -20.80 -11.67 -7.40
CA TYR A 156 -19.55 -11.41 -8.14
C TYR A 156 -18.71 -12.69 -8.20
N GLU A 157 -18.48 -13.22 -9.42
CA GLU A 157 -17.73 -14.48 -9.60
C GLU A 157 -16.23 -14.32 -9.30
N HIS A 158 -15.65 -13.14 -9.64
CA HIS A 158 -14.21 -12.85 -9.50
C HIS A 158 -14.02 -11.48 -8.83
N PRO A 159 -14.29 -11.36 -7.52
CA PRO A 159 -14.24 -10.08 -6.82
C PRO A 159 -12.83 -9.47 -6.76
N ASP A 160 -11.78 -10.28 -6.67
CA ASP A 160 -10.39 -9.87 -6.70
C ASP A 160 -9.99 -9.28 -8.06
N MET A 161 -10.40 -9.92 -9.16
CA MET A 161 -10.17 -9.41 -10.52
C MET A 161 -10.94 -8.13 -10.78
N MET A 162 -12.18 -8.03 -10.29
CA MET A 162 -12.99 -6.81 -10.41
C MET A 162 -12.29 -5.65 -9.69
N LEU A 163 -11.87 -5.85 -8.45
CA LEU A 163 -11.15 -4.84 -7.67
C LEU A 163 -9.85 -4.40 -8.35
N PHE A 164 -9.05 -5.36 -8.82
CA PHE A 164 -7.82 -5.06 -9.56
C PHE A 164 -8.08 -4.26 -10.83
N SER A 165 -9.11 -4.64 -11.62
CA SER A 165 -9.46 -3.93 -12.85
C SER A 165 -9.89 -2.49 -12.58
N VAL A 166 -10.66 -2.25 -11.52
CA VAL A 166 -11.06 -0.89 -11.10
C VAL A 166 -9.81 -0.07 -10.71
N ILE A 167 -8.90 -0.66 -9.95
CA ILE A 167 -7.65 0.01 -9.53
C ILE A 167 -6.76 0.32 -10.72
N GLU A 168 -6.56 -0.62 -11.66
CA GLU A 168 -5.75 -0.40 -12.86
C GLU A 168 -6.35 0.69 -13.75
N LEU A 169 -7.66 0.67 -13.98
CA LEU A 169 -8.35 1.71 -14.74
C LEU A 169 -8.21 3.08 -14.06
N ALA A 170 -8.51 3.16 -12.77
CA ALA A 170 -8.41 4.40 -12.02
C ALA A 170 -6.97 4.91 -11.99
N SER A 171 -5.98 4.06 -11.67
CA SER A 171 -4.59 4.47 -11.58
C SER A 171 -4.02 4.89 -12.92
N SER A 172 -4.35 4.22 -14.01
CA SER A 172 -3.85 4.54 -15.36
C SER A 172 -4.35 5.91 -15.85
N THR A 173 -5.65 6.19 -15.69
CA THR A 173 -6.25 7.47 -16.11
C THR A 173 -5.91 8.59 -15.15
N CYS A 174 -6.04 8.36 -13.84
CA CYS A 174 -5.77 9.40 -12.84
C CYS A 174 -4.29 9.77 -12.74
N TYR A 175 -3.36 8.84 -13.03
CA TYR A 175 -1.93 9.15 -13.08
C TYR A 175 -1.63 10.31 -14.01
N SER A 176 -2.18 10.29 -15.23
CA SER A 176 -2.01 11.35 -16.22
C SER A 176 -2.73 12.65 -15.81
N CYS A 177 -3.92 12.54 -15.25
CA CYS A 177 -4.67 13.69 -14.75
C CYS A 177 -3.96 14.39 -13.59
N ILE A 178 -3.42 13.63 -12.64
CA ILE A 178 -2.73 14.18 -11.45
C ILE A 178 -1.38 14.79 -11.84
N LEU A 179 -0.53 14.08 -12.59
CA LEU A 179 0.84 14.53 -12.84
C LEU A 179 0.96 15.51 -14.01
N TYR A 180 0.12 15.37 -15.03
CA TYR A 180 0.26 16.13 -16.27
C TYR A 180 -0.96 17.00 -16.59
N GLN A 181 -2.04 16.89 -15.81
CA GLN A 181 -3.32 17.53 -16.06
C GLN A 181 -3.84 17.23 -17.48
N GLN A 182 -3.67 15.98 -17.92
CA GLN A 182 -4.04 15.51 -19.25
C GLN A 182 -4.78 14.15 -19.18
N PRO A 183 -5.82 13.96 -20.00
CA PRO A 183 -6.38 14.92 -20.97
C PRO A 183 -7.11 16.09 -20.31
N VAL A 184 -7.48 15.95 -19.03
CA VAL A 184 -8.14 16.96 -18.19
C VAL A 184 -7.53 16.95 -16.77
N SER A 185 -7.83 17.94 -15.96
CA SER A 185 -7.48 17.94 -14.53
C SER A 185 -8.21 16.81 -13.77
N LEU A 186 -7.68 16.39 -12.62
CA LEU A 186 -8.36 15.38 -11.79
C LEU A 186 -9.75 15.84 -11.35
N SER A 187 -9.93 17.16 -11.08
CA SER A 187 -11.21 17.73 -10.68
C SER A 187 -12.28 17.68 -11.80
N GLU A 188 -11.86 17.73 -13.06
CA GLU A 188 -12.76 17.57 -14.23
C GLU A 188 -13.02 16.10 -14.56
N TYR A 189 -12.08 15.21 -14.19
CA TYR A 189 -12.19 13.78 -14.44
C TYR A 189 -13.15 13.09 -13.44
N ARG A 190 -13.26 13.59 -12.21
CA ARG A 190 -14.17 13.05 -11.20
C ARG A 190 -15.63 13.25 -11.64
N PRO A 191 -16.47 12.20 -11.54
CA PRO A 191 -17.89 12.28 -11.87
C PRO A 191 -18.67 13.15 -10.87
#